data_1de2190fa94aca6ad103122556ac91d7
#
_entry.id   1de2190fa94aca6ad103122556ac91d7
#
_cell.length_a   1.000
_cell.length_b   1.000
_cell.length_c   1.000
_cell.angle_alpha   90.00
_cell.angle_beta   90.00
_cell.angle_gamma   90.00
#
_symmetry.space_group_name_H-M   'P 1'
#
loop_
_entity.id
_entity.type
_entity.pdbx_description
1 polymer ?
#
loop_
_entity_poly.entity_id
_entity_poly.type
_entity_poly.pdbx_seq_one_letter_code
_entity_poly.pdbx_strand_id
1 'polypeptide(L)'
;MITRRNSLALGTALGAAGLATPALAQQRPLANLPSTMVWSVYDVGSAGYVEASAISDALGRAHGTRVRLQPSGTSIGRILPLRQRRASHAWLANELYFAAEGIYEYATPDWGPQDFRVLMGRRNAFSVVATRESGITKPEDLKGKRMAWVPANSSVNIKVMPVLAFAGLTLDDVELVQFPSYVASLRALIEGRADCAGAAVNTAVLRELEASPRGISWVQLDPGNERGWEAMRGVVSFAEPIAETVGSGVSANNPANVMGYRYPMITVNADTSEDEVYALMKAVDESFALYKDVNATMPRWAMSEAGTPPMDAAFHPGAIRYLREKDQWSADTQAWQDGMIRRNDALRAAWAEFMPGARGQAPEAFAAAWNERRTAVLGSIS
;
A
#
# COMPACT_ATOMS: atom_id res chain seq x y z
N MET A 1 16.53 -3.11 -96.45
CA MET A 1 17.49 -4.18 -96.27
C MET A 1 17.99 -4.16 -94.83
N ILE A 2 17.62 -5.20 -94.06
CA ILE A 2 18.47 -6.06 -93.23
C ILE A 2 19.36 -5.30 -92.20
N THR A 3 19.43 -5.51 -90.87
CA THR A 3 19.15 -6.66 -89.96
C THR A 3 19.48 -6.26 -88.49
N ARG A 4 18.83 -6.95 -87.58
CA ARG A 4 19.23 -7.46 -86.23
C ARG A 4 19.60 -6.47 -85.10
N ARG A 5 18.75 -6.42 -84.11
CA ARG A 5 18.78 -7.18 -82.82
C ARG A 5 20.07 -7.04 -82.02
N ASN A 6 19.95 -6.35 -80.91
CA ASN A 6 20.58 -6.85 -79.69
C ASN A 6 19.73 -6.37 -78.48
N SER A 7 19.10 -7.31 -77.80
CA SER A 7 18.36 -7.17 -76.60
C SER A 7 19.32 -7.12 -75.42
N LEU A 8 19.36 -6.02 -74.66
CA LEU A 8 19.99 -5.99 -73.37
C LEU A 8 18.89 -6.20 -72.32
N ALA A 9 18.93 -7.33 -71.66
CA ALA A 9 18.13 -7.66 -70.49
C ALA A 9 18.68 -6.92 -69.28
N LEU A 10 17.94 -5.93 -68.77
CA LEU A 10 18.17 -5.37 -67.45
C LEU A 10 17.42 -6.27 -66.44
N GLY A 11 18.21 -7.01 -65.64
CA GLY A 11 17.69 -7.75 -64.49
C GLY A 11 17.36 -6.79 -63.35
N THR A 12 16.09 -6.62 -63.06
CA THR A 12 15.59 -5.95 -61.85
C THR A 12 15.70 -6.92 -60.66
N ALA A 13 16.73 -6.71 -59.82
CA ALA A 13 16.80 -7.34 -58.52
C ALA A 13 15.79 -6.62 -57.58
N LEU A 14 14.61 -7.23 -57.39
CA LEU A 14 13.71 -6.82 -56.29
C LEU A 14 14.34 -7.28 -54.96
N GLY A 15 14.96 -6.35 -54.26
CA GLY A 15 15.33 -6.52 -52.85
C GLY A 15 14.05 -6.65 -52.01
N ALA A 16 13.79 -7.87 -51.54
CA ALA A 16 12.77 -8.09 -50.47
C ALA A 16 13.23 -7.43 -49.20
N ALA A 17 12.84 -6.18 -48.97
CA ALA A 17 12.89 -5.56 -47.65
C ALA A 17 11.88 -6.30 -46.77
N GLY A 18 12.38 -7.25 -45.99
CA GLY A 18 11.59 -7.90 -44.95
C GLY A 18 11.11 -6.85 -43.98
N LEU A 19 9.83 -6.50 -44.02
CA LEU A 19 9.15 -5.80 -42.97
C LEU A 19 9.25 -6.70 -41.72
N ALA A 20 10.20 -6.37 -40.82
CA ALA A 20 10.24 -6.92 -39.49
C ALA A 20 8.94 -6.45 -38.77
N THR A 21 7.90 -7.28 -38.84
CA THR A 21 6.74 -7.14 -37.95
C THR A 21 7.30 -7.17 -36.52
N PRO A 22 6.96 -6.16 -35.67
CA PRO A 22 7.31 -6.25 -34.26
C PRO A 22 6.74 -7.56 -33.73
N ALA A 23 7.60 -8.44 -33.25
CA ALA A 23 7.18 -9.67 -32.59
C ALA A 23 6.31 -9.22 -31.42
N LEU A 24 5.01 -9.42 -31.53
CA LEU A 24 4.10 -9.33 -30.38
C LEU A 24 4.69 -10.26 -29.33
N ALA A 25 5.13 -9.70 -28.21
CA ALA A 25 5.70 -10.47 -27.11
C ALA A 25 4.70 -11.59 -26.78
N GLN A 26 5.10 -12.82 -27.06
CA GLN A 26 4.23 -13.98 -26.92
C GLN A 26 3.92 -14.15 -25.44
N GLN A 27 2.63 -14.04 -25.06
CA GLN A 27 2.20 -14.27 -23.69
C GLN A 27 2.66 -15.66 -23.24
N ARG A 28 3.24 -15.74 -22.03
CA ARG A 28 3.69 -16.98 -21.41
C ARG A 28 2.82 -17.28 -20.19
N PRO A 29 1.68 -17.97 -20.35
CA PRO A 29 0.85 -18.35 -19.24
C PRO A 29 1.67 -19.15 -18.21
N LEU A 30 1.58 -18.79 -16.94
CA LEU A 30 2.16 -19.57 -15.85
C LEU A 30 1.12 -20.57 -15.33
N ALA A 31 1.57 -21.80 -15.04
CA ALA A 31 0.74 -22.79 -14.38
C ALA A 31 0.24 -22.23 -13.03
N ASN A 32 -0.99 -22.53 -12.69
CA ASN A 32 -1.66 -22.09 -11.47
C ASN A 32 -1.87 -20.57 -11.31
N LEU A 33 -1.47 -19.75 -12.29
CA LEU A 33 -1.82 -18.35 -12.31
C LEU A 33 -3.26 -18.19 -12.84
N PRO A 34 -4.21 -17.62 -12.08
CA PRO A 34 -5.57 -17.44 -12.55
C PRO A 34 -5.63 -16.58 -13.82
N SER A 35 -6.47 -16.98 -14.78
CA SER A 35 -6.70 -16.19 -15.99
C SER A 35 -7.46 -14.88 -15.73
N THR A 36 -8.17 -14.81 -14.61
CA THR A 36 -8.89 -13.61 -14.14
C THR A 36 -8.77 -13.46 -12.64
N MET A 37 -8.57 -12.23 -12.17
CA MET A 37 -8.54 -11.89 -10.76
C MET A 37 -9.36 -10.62 -10.49
N VAL A 38 -9.83 -10.44 -9.26
CA VAL A 38 -10.42 -9.19 -8.77
C VAL A 38 -9.55 -8.68 -7.64
N TRP A 39 -8.98 -7.49 -7.82
CA TRP A 39 -8.17 -6.82 -6.81
C TRP A 39 -8.94 -5.65 -6.20
N SER A 40 -9.17 -5.68 -4.89
CA SER A 40 -9.63 -4.52 -4.14
C SER A 40 -8.46 -3.58 -3.93
N VAL A 41 -8.58 -2.34 -4.40
CA VAL A 41 -7.45 -1.39 -4.47
C VAL A 41 -7.82 -0.03 -3.89
N TYR A 42 -6.82 0.83 -3.79
CA TYR A 42 -7.00 2.21 -3.31
C TYR A 42 -7.81 3.06 -4.28
N ASP A 43 -8.23 4.23 -3.78
CA ASP A 43 -8.98 5.26 -4.51
C ASP A 43 -8.26 5.70 -5.81
N VAL A 44 -9.01 5.97 -6.85
CA VAL A 44 -8.47 6.47 -8.11
C VAL A 44 -7.76 7.81 -7.88
N GLY A 45 -6.50 7.93 -8.35
CA GLY A 45 -5.64 9.08 -8.08
C GLY A 45 -4.70 8.89 -6.89
N SER A 46 -4.84 7.80 -6.12
CA SER A 46 -3.86 7.42 -5.11
C SER A 46 -2.64 6.73 -5.74
N ALA A 47 -1.51 6.71 -5.02
CA ALA A 47 -0.33 5.96 -5.43
C ALA A 47 -0.63 4.46 -5.61
N GLY A 48 -1.32 3.85 -4.63
CA GLY A 48 -1.65 2.43 -4.66
C GLY A 48 -2.53 2.02 -5.85
N TYR A 49 -3.45 2.90 -6.32
CA TYR A 49 -4.22 2.63 -7.52
C TYR A 49 -3.35 2.63 -8.78
N VAL A 50 -2.49 3.64 -8.92
CA VAL A 50 -1.59 3.76 -10.09
C VAL A 50 -0.67 2.55 -10.20
N GLU A 51 -0.12 2.11 -9.08
CA GLU A 51 0.79 0.96 -9.00
C GLU A 51 0.06 -0.36 -9.28
N ALA A 52 -1.13 -0.57 -8.70
CA ALA A 52 -1.96 -1.73 -8.99
C ALA A 52 -2.35 -1.81 -10.47
N SER A 53 -2.65 -0.67 -11.09
CA SER A 53 -2.96 -0.59 -12.52
C SER A 53 -1.75 -0.97 -13.38
N ALA A 54 -0.55 -0.47 -13.05
CA ALA A 54 0.66 -0.77 -13.78
C ALA A 54 1.05 -2.26 -13.72
N ILE A 55 0.98 -2.87 -12.54
CA ILE A 55 1.26 -4.30 -12.35
C ILE A 55 0.19 -5.15 -13.05
N SER A 56 -1.09 -4.78 -12.93
CA SER A 56 -2.22 -5.44 -13.61
C SER A 56 -2.03 -5.47 -15.12
N ASP A 57 -1.67 -4.33 -15.74
CA ASP A 57 -1.38 -4.23 -17.17
C ASP A 57 -0.20 -5.13 -17.57
N ALA A 58 0.88 -5.13 -16.77
CA ALA A 58 2.05 -5.96 -17.01
C ALA A 58 1.72 -7.46 -16.98
N LEU A 59 0.90 -7.91 -16.00
CA LEU A 59 0.41 -9.29 -15.92
C LEU A 59 -0.42 -9.67 -17.15
N GLY A 60 -1.27 -8.76 -17.62
CA GLY A 60 -2.05 -8.96 -18.84
C GLY A 60 -1.17 -9.15 -20.08
N ARG A 61 -0.16 -8.29 -20.23
CA ARG A 61 0.79 -8.35 -21.37
C ARG A 61 1.71 -9.57 -21.33
N ALA A 62 2.24 -9.90 -20.16
CA ALA A 62 3.22 -10.99 -20.03
C ALA A 62 2.55 -12.38 -19.98
N HIS A 63 1.47 -12.53 -19.27
CA HIS A 63 0.89 -13.83 -18.89
C HIS A 63 -0.56 -14.03 -19.36
N GLY A 64 -1.22 -12.99 -19.91
CA GLY A 64 -2.61 -13.06 -20.34
C GLY A 64 -3.63 -12.99 -19.21
N THR A 65 -3.19 -12.75 -17.98
CA THR A 65 -4.06 -12.64 -16.81
C THR A 65 -4.82 -11.30 -16.82
N ARG A 66 -6.14 -11.34 -16.68
CA ARG A 66 -6.99 -10.15 -16.57
C ARG A 66 -7.25 -9.82 -15.12
N VAL A 67 -6.88 -8.62 -14.70
CA VAL A 67 -7.15 -8.15 -13.35
C VAL A 67 -8.21 -7.04 -13.39
N ARG A 68 -9.32 -7.27 -12.72
CA ARG A 68 -10.34 -6.26 -12.48
C ARG A 68 -9.99 -5.50 -11.20
N LEU A 69 -9.69 -4.21 -11.31
CA LEU A 69 -9.49 -3.33 -10.17
C LEU A 69 -10.83 -2.84 -9.62
N GLN A 70 -11.02 -2.96 -8.30
CA GLN A 70 -12.18 -2.48 -7.56
C GLN A 70 -11.70 -1.40 -6.57
N PRO A 71 -11.76 -0.10 -6.93
CA PRO A 71 -11.24 0.97 -6.10
C PRO A 71 -12.14 1.30 -4.92
N SER A 72 -11.52 1.72 -3.80
CA SER A 72 -12.21 2.28 -2.64
C SER A 72 -11.35 3.31 -1.91
N GLY A 73 -12.00 4.40 -1.48
CA GLY A 73 -11.39 5.51 -0.74
C GLY A 73 -11.31 5.32 0.78
N THR A 74 -11.75 4.16 1.32
CA THR A 74 -11.73 3.86 2.76
C THR A 74 -11.09 2.51 3.05
N SER A 75 -10.57 2.31 4.28
CA SER A 75 -9.97 1.04 4.72
C SER A 75 -10.98 -0.10 4.71
N ILE A 76 -12.16 0.13 5.30
CA ILE A 76 -13.24 -0.87 5.32
C ILE A 76 -13.68 -1.24 3.90
N GLY A 77 -13.84 -0.25 3.01
CA GLY A 77 -14.24 -0.49 1.62
C GLY A 77 -13.24 -1.32 0.82
N ARG A 78 -11.93 -1.29 1.19
CA ARG A 78 -10.90 -2.11 0.55
C ARG A 78 -10.81 -3.52 1.13
N ILE A 79 -10.89 -3.66 2.45
CA ILE A 79 -10.66 -4.94 3.10
C ILE A 79 -11.91 -5.86 3.06
N LEU A 80 -13.11 -5.27 3.06
CA LEU A 80 -14.37 -6.00 3.09
C LEU A 80 -14.58 -6.94 1.87
N PRO A 81 -14.27 -6.53 0.61
CA PRO A 81 -14.36 -7.44 -0.53
C PRO A 81 -13.44 -8.67 -0.40
N LEU A 82 -12.24 -8.53 0.17
CA LEU A 82 -11.34 -9.65 0.44
C LEU A 82 -11.94 -10.60 1.47
N ARG A 83 -12.38 -10.05 2.62
CA ARG A 83 -13.02 -10.83 3.68
C ARG A 83 -14.26 -11.59 3.19
N GLN A 84 -15.07 -10.98 2.32
CA GLN A 84 -16.25 -11.57 1.73
C GLN A 84 -15.98 -12.44 0.50
N ARG A 85 -14.71 -12.65 0.14
CA ARG A 85 -14.28 -13.44 -1.04
C ARG A 85 -14.85 -12.93 -2.38
N ARG A 86 -15.23 -11.63 -2.43
CA ARG A 86 -15.62 -10.93 -3.65
C ARG A 86 -14.42 -10.36 -4.42
N ALA A 87 -13.29 -10.21 -3.74
CA ALA A 87 -11.99 -9.96 -4.33
C ALA A 87 -11.06 -11.10 -3.92
N SER A 88 -10.17 -11.51 -4.83
CA SER A 88 -9.13 -12.51 -4.59
C SER A 88 -7.96 -11.92 -3.81
N HIS A 89 -7.66 -10.63 -4.05
CA HIS A 89 -6.56 -9.89 -3.42
C HIS A 89 -7.03 -8.52 -2.98
N ALA A 90 -6.37 -7.97 -1.95
CA ALA A 90 -6.54 -6.58 -1.56
C ALA A 90 -5.17 -5.89 -1.46
N TRP A 91 -5.16 -4.63 -1.84
CA TRP A 91 -4.02 -3.73 -1.69
C TRP A 91 -4.22 -2.91 -0.43
N LEU A 92 -3.45 -3.21 0.62
CA LEU A 92 -3.64 -2.69 1.96
C LEU A 92 -2.37 -1.97 2.46
N ALA A 93 -2.54 -1.17 3.51
CA ALA A 93 -1.46 -0.63 4.34
C ALA A 93 -1.70 -1.07 5.78
N ASN A 94 -1.46 -0.19 6.75
CA ASN A 94 -1.56 -0.52 8.17
C ASN A 94 -2.96 -0.95 8.64
N GLU A 95 -4.02 -0.73 7.84
CA GLU A 95 -5.32 -1.35 8.09
C GLU A 95 -5.24 -2.87 8.13
N LEU A 96 -4.25 -3.47 7.47
CA LEU A 96 -3.96 -4.90 7.57
C LEU A 96 -3.57 -5.29 8.99
N TYR A 97 -2.64 -4.54 9.60
CA TYR A 97 -2.27 -4.74 11.01
C TYR A 97 -3.47 -4.54 11.94
N PHE A 98 -4.25 -3.47 11.74
CA PHE A 98 -5.40 -3.18 12.59
C PHE A 98 -6.48 -4.27 12.49
N ALA A 99 -6.70 -4.80 11.29
CA ALA A 99 -7.62 -5.91 11.08
C ALA A 99 -7.09 -7.24 11.67
N ALA A 100 -5.79 -7.51 11.55
CA ALA A 100 -5.17 -8.70 12.15
C ALA A 100 -5.23 -8.68 13.69
N GLU A 101 -5.22 -7.49 14.28
CA GLU A 101 -5.32 -7.27 15.74
C GLU A 101 -6.77 -7.11 16.23
N GLY A 102 -7.74 -6.83 15.33
CA GLY A 102 -9.13 -6.52 15.68
C GLY A 102 -9.28 -5.21 16.44
N ILE A 103 -8.52 -4.16 16.07
CA ILE A 103 -8.53 -2.85 16.74
C ILE A 103 -9.12 -1.75 15.86
N TYR A 104 -9.44 -0.60 16.44
CA TYR A 104 -10.11 0.53 15.81
C TYR A 104 -11.47 0.10 15.22
N GLU A 105 -11.75 0.39 13.95
CA GLU A 105 -12.99 0.00 13.27
C GLU A 105 -13.20 -1.53 13.15
N TYR A 106 -12.16 -2.32 13.45
CA TYR A 106 -12.24 -3.79 13.49
C TYR A 106 -12.53 -4.34 14.90
N ALA A 107 -12.57 -3.49 15.92
CA ALA A 107 -12.95 -3.86 17.30
C ALA A 107 -14.49 -3.91 17.45
N THR A 108 -15.17 -4.70 16.63
CA THR A 108 -16.62 -4.83 16.63
C THR A 108 -17.03 -6.30 16.50
N PRO A 109 -18.25 -6.71 16.97
CA PRO A 109 -18.70 -8.09 16.86
C PRO A 109 -18.66 -8.67 15.43
N ASP A 110 -18.80 -7.82 14.42
CA ASP A 110 -18.81 -8.22 13.01
C ASP A 110 -17.41 -8.44 12.43
N TRP A 111 -16.36 -7.97 13.10
CA TRP A 111 -14.98 -8.02 12.61
C TRP A 111 -14.08 -8.93 13.46
N GLY A 112 -13.46 -8.41 14.48
CA GLY A 112 -12.41 -9.07 15.24
C GLY A 112 -11.13 -9.34 14.46
N PRO A 113 -10.14 -10.04 15.05
CA PRO A 113 -8.88 -10.37 14.43
C PRO A 113 -9.04 -11.20 13.16
N GLN A 114 -8.50 -10.72 12.04
CA GLN A 114 -8.58 -11.36 10.72
C GLN A 114 -7.32 -12.15 10.41
N ASP A 115 -7.47 -13.23 9.66
CA ASP A 115 -6.36 -14.07 9.19
C ASP A 115 -6.05 -13.79 7.73
N PHE A 116 -5.39 -12.65 7.49
CA PHE A 116 -4.87 -12.27 6.18
C PHE A 116 -3.37 -12.50 6.09
N ARG A 117 -2.87 -12.70 4.87
CA ARG A 117 -1.45 -12.95 4.59
C ARG A 117 -0.94 -12.01 3.51
N VAL A 118 0.30 -11.55 3.69
CA VAL A 118 1.00 -10.70 2.73
C VAL A 118 1.69 -11.56 1.67
N LEU A 119 1.68 -11.08 0.44
CA LEU A 119 2.52 -11.59 -0.63
C LEU A 119 3.83 -10.79 -0.70
N MET A 120 3.68 -9.49 -0.83
CA MET A 120 4.77 -8.52 -0.92
C MET A 120 4.25 -7.11 -0.61
N GLY A 121 5.16 -6.19 -0.26
CA GLY A 121 4.80 -4.81 0.02
C GLY A 121 6.03 -3.91 0.07
N ARG A 122 5.98 -2.77 -0.61
CA ARG A 122 7.12 -1.87 -0.71
C ARG A 122 7.20 -0.85 0.44
N ARG A 123 8.38 -0.29 0.66
CA ARG A 123 8.56 0.86 1.56
C ARG A 123 7.95 2.12 0.97
N ASN A 124 7.38 2.94 1.82
CA ASN A 124 6.80 4.23 1.47
C ASN A 124 6.98 5.24 2.62
N ALA A 125 6.58 6.47 2.37
CA ALA A 125 6.67 7.60 3.28
C ALA A 125 5.31 8.25 3.52
N PHE A 126 5.06 8.69 4.75
CA PHE A 126 3.84 9.35 5.18
C PHE A 126 4.16 10.55 6.07
N SER A 127 3.42 11.62 5.89
CA SER A 127 3.32 12.73 6.84
C SER A 127 1.99 13.46 6.67
N VAL A 128 1.84 14.57 7.34
CA VAL A 128 0.78 15.53 7.07
C VAL A 128 1.24 16.45 5.94
N VAL A 129 0.43 16.52 4.88
CA VAL A 129 0.58 17.48 3.78
C VAL A 129 -0.29 18.70 4.06
N ALA A 130 0.20 19.87 3.70
CA ALA A 130 -0.50 21.15 3.85
C ALA A 130 -0.34 22.02 2.61
N THR A 131 -1.09 23.11 2.52
CA THR A 131 -0.82 24.15 1.53
C THR A 131 0.38 24.98 1.96
N ARG A 132 1.19 25.45 1.01
CA ARG A 132 2.32 26.35 1.32
C ARG A 132 1.84 27.65 1.96
N GLU A 133 0.68 28.17 1.54
CA GLU A 133 0.09 29.40 2.09
C GLU A 133 -0.30 29.28 3.57
N SER A 134 -0.56 28.05 4.07
CA SER A 134 -0.92 27.81 5.47
C SER A 134 0.25 28.04 6.44
N GLY A 135 1.49 28.03 5.95
CA GLY A 135 2.70 28.11 6.75
C GLY A 135 3.00 26.87 7.60
N ILE A 136 2.25 25.79 7.44
CA ILE A 136 2.45 24.54 8.18
C ILE A 136 3.66 23.81 7.61
N THR A 137 4.70 23.62 8.45
CA THR A 137 5.97 22.97 8.05
C THR A 137 6.47 21.94 9.08
N LYS A 138 5.99 22.01 10.31
CA LYS A 138 6.39 21.15 11.44
C LYS A 138 5.15 20.75 12.27
N PRO A 139 5.24 19.68 13.08
CA PRO A 139 4.09 19.16 13.82
C PRO A 139 3.41 20.18 14.75
N GLU A 140 4.17 21.08 15.38
CA GLU A 140 3.64 22.11 16.27
C GLU A 140 2.70 23.11 15.56
N ASP A 141 2.89 23.30 14.25
CA ASP A 141 2.07 24.22 13.43
C ASP A 141 0.66 23.67 13.18
N LEU A 142 0.42 22.38 13.50
CA LEU A 142 -0.89 21.73 13.33
C LEU A 142 -1.92 22.18 14.36
N LYS A 143 -1.51 22.75 15.49
CA LYS A 143 -2.43 23.16 16.54
C LYS A 143 -3.48 24.16 16.04
N GLY A 144 -4.76 23.83 16.25
CA GLY A 144 -5.90 24.65 15.85
C GLY A 144 -6.18 24.65 14.33
N LYS A 145 -5.52 23.78 13.54
CA LYS A 145 -5.72 23.70 12.08
C LYS A 145 -6.87 22.77 11.72
N ARG A 146 -7.50 23.04 10.56
CA ARG A 146 -8.54 22.18 9.97
C ARG A 146 -7.85 20.98 9.31
N MET A 147 -7.91 19.83 10.01
CA MET A 147 -7.33 18.57 9.59
C MET A 147 -8.38 17.75 8.82
N ALA A 148 -8.11 17.40 7.57
CA ALA A 148 -8.98 16.52 6.81
C ALA A 148 -9.01 15.11 7.41
N TRP A 149 -10.20 14.58 7.61
CA TRP A 149 -10.47 13.28 8.22
C TRP A 149 -11.40 12.44 7.34
N VAL A 150 -11.11 11.14 7.21
CA VAL A 150 -11.91 10.24 6.38
C VAL A 150 -12.52 9.15 7.27
N PRO A 151 -13.83 9.18 7.57
CA PRO A 151 -14.46 8.12 8.34
C PRO A 151 -14.19 6.72 7.75
N ALA A 152 -14.03 5.70 8.61
CA ALA A 152 -13.72 4.32 8.23
C ALA A 152 -12.42 4.16 7.39
N ASN A 153 -11.43 5.04 7.62
CA ASN A 153 -10.11 4.97 6.99
C ASN A 153 -8.98 5.04 8.03
N SER A 154 -8.86 4.00 8.86
CA SER A 154 -7.78 3.87 9.85
C SER A 154 -6.38 3.95 9.21
N SER A 155 -6.22 3.46 7.99
CA SER A 155 -4.98 3.52 7.23
C SER A 155 -4.38 4.92 7.10
N VAL A 156 -5.22 5.97 7.06
CA VAL A 156 -4.76 7.37 7.02
C VAL A 156 -4.87 8.01 8.39
N ASN A 157 -6.05 7.90 9.01
CA ASN A 157 -6.38 8.61 10.23
C ASN A 157 -5.42 8.25 11.38
N ILE A 158 -5.14 6.96 11.58
CA ILE A 158 -4.25 6.52 12.66
C ILE A 158 -2.81 6.99 12.45
N LYS A 159 -2.35 7.13 11.20
CA LYS A 159 -1.00 7.67 10.93
C LYS A 159 -0.88 9.19 11.15
N VAL A 160 -1.97 9.93 11.21
CA VAL A 160 -1.92 11.35 11.62
C VAL A 160 -1.63 11.48 13.11
N MET A 161 -2.16 10.58 13.94
CA MET A 161 -1.98 10.64 15.40
C MET A 161 -0.51 10.62 15.85
N PRO A 162 0.39 9.74 15.32
CA PRO A 162 1.81 9.79 15.66
C PRO A 162 2.48 11.10 15.21
N VAL A 163 2.06 11.71 14.07
CA VAL A 163 2.60 13.02 13.66
C VAL A 163 2.22 14.11 14.66
N LEU A 164 1.00 14.08 15.20
CA LEU A 164 0.59 14.97 16.29
C LEU A 164 1.37 14.68 17.59
N ALA A 165 1.49 13.40 17.94
CA ALA A 165 2.22 12.97 19.15
C ALA A 165 3.69 13.37 19.14
N PHE A 166 4.32 13.50 17.96
CA PHE A 166 5.69 13.97 17.79
C PHE A 166 5.91 15.36 18.45
N ALA A 167 4.89 16.20 18.45
CA ALA A 167 4.88 17.51 19.10
C ALA A 167 4.11 17.53 20.44
N GLY A 168 3.72 16.38 20.97
CA GLY A 168 2.89 16.30 22.17
C GLY A 168 1.44 16.75 21.95
N LEU A 169 0.97 16.80 20.71
CA LEU A 169 -0.42 17.12 20.36
C LEU A 169 -1.27 15.84 20.25
N THR A 170 -2.58 16.05 20.34
CA THR A 170 -3.61 15.02 20.18
C THR A 170 -4.65 15.44 19.14
N LEU A 171 -5.66 14.60 18.89
CA LEU A 171 -6.77 14.97 18.01
C LEU A 171 -7.62 16.13 18.55
N ASP A 172 -7.60 16.37 19.87
CA ASP A 172 -8.32 17.49 20.49
C ASP A 172 -7.65 18.85 20.20
N ASP A 173 -6.40 18.85 19.74
CA ASP A 173 -5.65 20.05 19.36
C ASP A 173 -5.89 20.51 17.92
N VAL A 174 -6.69 19.78 17.12
CA VAL A 174 -7.01 20.07 15.72
C VAL A 174 -8.51 20.06 15.47
N GLU A 175 -8.95 20.78 14.43
CA GLU A 175 -10.35 20.74 13.97
C GLU A 175 -10.50 19.66 12.89
N LEU A 176 -11.22 18.57 13.19
CA LEU A 176 -11.46 17.48 12.25
C LEU A 176 -12.56 17.83 11.24
N VAL A 177 -12.23 17.90 9.94
CA VAL A 177 -13.17 18.14 8.86
C VAL A 177 -13.35 16.86 8.05
N GLN A 178 -14.58 16.32 8.03
CA GLN A 178 -14.86 15.02 7.43
C GLN A 178 -15.02 15.06 5.90
N PHE A 179 -14.44 14.05 5.22
CA PHE A 179 -14.54 13.86 3.78
C PHE A 179 -14.88 12.38 3.46
N PRO A 180 -15.56 12.12 2.32
CA PRO A 180 -16.04 10.77 2.00
C PRO A 180 -14.96 9.80 1.55
N SER A 181 -13.79 10.28 1.08
CA SER A 181 -12.69 9.43 0.61
C SER A 181 -11.33 10.10 0.78
N TYR A 182 -10.28 9.30 0.65
CA TYR A 182 -8.89 9.76 0.73
C TYR A 182 -8.58 10.84 -0.32
N VAL A 183 -8.94 10.63 -1.58
CA VAL A 183 -8.67 11.63 -2.62
C VAL A 183 -9.50 12.90 -2.42
N ALA A 184 -10.75 12.76 -1.95
CA ALA A 184 -11.58 13.92 -1.61
C ALA A 184 -10.98 14.76 -0.47
N SER A 185 -10.35 14.13 0.54
CA SER A 185 -9.68 14.83 1.63
C SER A 185 -8.47 15.64 1.15
N LEU A 186 -7.74 15.14 0.16
CA LEU A 186 -6.58 15.84 -0.42
C LEU A 186 -7.01 16.99 -1.34
N ARG A 187 -8.05 16.81 -2.14
CA ARG A 187 -8.60 17.89 -2.97
C ARG A 187 -9.19 19.02 -2.15
N ALA A 188 -9.67 18.72 -0.94
CA ALA A 188 -10.16 19.74 -0.01
C ALA A 188 -9.10 20.80 0.35
N LEU A 189 -7.81 20.47 0.28
CA LEU A 189 -6.72 21.44 0.46
C LEU A 189 -6.69 22.45 -0.71
N ILE A 190 -6.82 21.96 -1.94
CA ILE A 190 -6.88 22.81 -3.15
C ILE A 190 -8.09 23.74 -3.09
N GLU A 191 -9.23 23.21 -2.64
CA GLU A 191 -10.50 23.92 -2.53
C GLU A 191 -10.60 24.83 -1.27
N GLY A 192 -9.61 24.82 -0.38
CA GLY A 192 -9.60 25.64 0.84
C GLY A 192 -10.55 25.17 1.94
N ARG A 193 -11.06 23.94 1.86
CA ARG A 193 -11.98 23.34 2.84
C ARG A 193 -11.27 22.69 4.03
N ALA A 194 -9.96 22.41 3.88
CA ALA A 194 -9.08 21.97 4.95
C ALA A 194 -7.69 22.65 4.79
N ASP A 195 -6.92 22.71 5.87
CA ASP A 195 -5.59 23.31 5.88
C ASP A 195 -4.49 22.25 5.68
N CYS A 196 -4.76 21.04 6.17
CA CYS A 196 -3.83 19.91 6.12
C CYS A 196 -4.57 18.57 6.07
N ALA A 197 -3.84 17.52 5.65
CA ALA A 197 -4.35 16.15 5.55
C ALA A 197 -3.21 15.14 5.73
N GLY A 198 -3.51 13.95 6.25
CA GLY A 198 -2.56 12.84 6.24
C GLY A 198 -2.39 12.28 4.82
N ALA A 199 -1.14 12.10 4.35
CA ALA A 199 -0.89 11.62 3.01
C ALA A 199 0.39 10.80 2.84
N ALA A 200 0.37 9.85 1.90
CA ALA A 200 1.58 9.26 1.32
C ALA A 200 2.21 10.28 0.35
N VAL A 201 3.53 10.47 0.46
CA VAL A 201 4.26 11.53 -0.25
C VAL A 201 4.15 11.40 -1.78
N ASN A 202 4.04 10.17 -2.28
CA ASN A 202 3.95 9.86 -3.70
C ASN A 202 2.51 9.78 -4.25
N THR A 203 1.52 10.30 -3.54
CA THR A 203 0.11 10.28 -3.98
C THR A 203 -0.09 11.15 -5.22
N ALA A 204 -0.64 10.56 -6.29
CA ALA A 204 -0.70 11.21 -7.61
C ALA A 204 -1.50 12.51 -7.61
N VAL A 205 -2.65 12.57 -6.90
CA VAL A 205 -3.49 13.79 -6.83
C VAL A 205 -2.78 14.98 -6.17
N LEU A 206 -1.71 14.75 -5.39
CA LEU A 206 -0.92 15.84 -4.80
C LEU A 206 -0.13 16.65 -5.83
N ARG A 207 0.03 16.15 -7.07
CA ARG A 207 0.55 16.94 -8.19
C ARG A 207 -0.39 18.10 -8.54
N GLU A 208 -1.71 17.92 -8.36
CA GLU A 208 -2.69 18.99 -8.54
C GLU A 208 -2.47 20.11 -7.49
N LEU A 209 -2.21 19.74 -6.22
CA LEU A 209 -1.91 20.69 -5.15
C LEU A 209 -0.58 21.40 -5.39
N GLU A 210 0.47 20.67 -5.77
CA GLU A 210 1.80 21.20 -6.08
C GLU A 210 1.74 22.26 -7.19
N ALA A 211 0.94 22.02 -8.24
CA ALA A 211 0.76 22.92 -9.38
C ALA A 211 -0.24 24.07 -9.10
N SER A 212 -1.03 23.99 -8.02
CA SER A 212 -2.00 25.02 -7.67
C SER A 212 -1.34 26.29 -7.14
N PRO A 213 -2.03 27.45 -7.17
CA PRO A 213 -1.54 28.68 -6.53
C PRO A 213 -1.26 28.52 -5.03
N ARG A 214 -1.97 27.60 -4.35
CA ARG A 214 -1.81 27.33 -2.92
C ARG A 214 -0.50 26.60 -2.60
N GLY A 215 0.07 25.88 -3.59
CA GLY A 215 1.30 25.10 -3.44
C GLY A 215 1.22 23.99 -2.43
N ILE A 216 2.28 23.22 -2.31
CA ILE A 216 2.39 22.08 -1.38
C ILE A 216 3.48 22.32 -0.33
N SER A 217 3.23 21.86 0.89
CA SER A 217 4.18 21.80 2.00
C SER A 217 4.02 20.46 2.73
N TRP A 218 5.13 19.96 3.29
CA TRP A 218 5.11 18.74 4.13
C TRP A 218 5.51 19.09 5.55
N VAL A 219 4.78 18.52 6.51
CA VAL A 219 5.20 18.55 7.92
C VAL A 219 6.46 17.71 8.05
N GLN A 220 7.57 18.38 8.43
CA GLN A 220 8.87 17.76 8.61
C GLN A 220 8.99 17.17 10.01
N LEU A 221 9.50 15.94 10.08
CA LEU A 221 9.81 15.23 11.32
C LEU A 221 11.33 15.23 11.50
N ASP A 222 11.87 16.02 12.40
CA ASP A 222 13.31 16.09 12.64
C ASP A 222 13.84 14.70 13.04
N PRO A 223 14.72 14.08 12.23
CA PRO A 223 15.27 12.74 12.54
C PRO A 223 16.11 12.71 13.81
N GLY A 224 16.61 13.88 14.27
CA GLY A 224 17.37 14.01 15.52
C GLY A 224 16.50 14.21 16.76
N ASN A 225 15.18 14.36 16.64
CA ASN A 225 14.28 14.50 17.78
C ASN A 225 13.89 13.12 18.35
N GLU A 226 14.77 12.50 19.13
CA GLU A 226 14.56 11.17 19.71
C GLU A 226 13.25 11.09 20.53
N ARG A 227 12.93 12.13 21.32
CA ARG A 227 11.71 12.20 22.13
C ARG A 227 10.44 12.20 21.24
N GLY A 228 10.48 12.94 20.14
CA GLY A 228 9.36 12.95 19.17
C GLY A 228 9.17 11.57 18.54
N TRP A 229 10.24 10.90 18.15
CA TRP A 229 10.19 9.54 17.58
C TRP A 229 9.75 8.49 18.60
N GLU A 230 10.13 8.63 19.88
CA GLU A 230 9.64 7.77 20.95
C GLU A 230 8.13 7.93 21.14
N ALA A 231 7.63 9.17 21.18
CA ALA A 231 6.20 9.46 21.25
C ALA A 231 5.43 8.88 20.06
N MET A 232 5.97 9.00 18.83
CA MET A 232 5.38 8.36 17.64
C MET A 232 5.28 6.85 17.77
N ARG A 233 6.36 6.18 18.19
CA ARG A 233 6.40 4.72 18.38
C ARG A 233 5.47 4.24 19.48
N GLY A 234 5.16 5.10 20.45
CA GLY A 234 4.13 4.84 21.45
C GLY A 234 2.71 4.75 20.86
N VAL A 235 2.47 5.43 19.73
CA VAL A 235 1.19 5.35 18.99
C VAL A 235 1.20 4.24 17.94
N VAL A 236 2.27 4.17 17.14
CA VAL A 236 2.45 3.15 16.08
C VAL A 236 3.88 2.61 16.12
N SER A 237 4.05 1.34 16.44
CA SER A 237 5.36 0.70 16.64
C SER A 237 6.23 0.64 15.38
N PHE A 238 5.63 0.74 14.20
CA PHE A 238 6.32 0.65 12.90
C PHE A 238 6.94 1.99 12.43
N ALA A 239 6.78 3.10 13.18
CA ALA A 239 7.30 4.41 12.77
C ALA A 239 8.84 4.42 12.75
N GLU A 240 9.40 4.74 11.57
CA GLU A 240 10.84 4.92 11.36
C GLU A 240 11.12 6.26 10.63
N PRO A 241 12.23 6.97 10.95
CA PRO A 241 12.59 8.17 10.21
C PRO A 241 13.08 7.82 8.79
N ILE A 242 12.60 8.59 7.80
CA ILE A 242 13.05 8.45 6.41
C ILE A 242 13.11 9.83 5.74
N ALA A 243 14.14 10.04 4.94
CA ALA A 243 14.23 11.19 4.03
C ALA A 243 13.68 10.77 2.65
N GLU A 244 12.43 11.17 2.37
CA GLU A 244 11.77 10.82 1.10
C GLU A 244 12.12 11.85 0.02
N THR A 245 12.56 11.33 -1.13
CA THR A 245 12.99 12.15 -2.28
C THR A 245 12.10 11.99 -3.50
N VAL A 246 11.09 11.09 -3.44
CA VAL A 246 10.20 10.77 -4.56
C VAL A 246 8.75 11.08 -4.20
N GLY A 247 8.16 12.06 -4.87
CA GLY A 247 6.77 12.46 -4.64
C GLY A 247 6.51 13.90 -5.04
N SER A 248 5.35 14.42 -4.62
CA SER A 248 4.96 15.81 -4.87
C SER A 248 5.65 16.73 -3.88
N GLY A 249 6.28 17.81 -4.39
CA GLY A 249 6.97 18.81 -3.59
C GLY A 249 8.30 18.36 -2.98
N VAL A 250 8.81 17.17 -3.36
CA VAL A 250 10.07 16.61 -2.85
C VAL A 250 11.00 16.20 -3.99
N SER A 251 12.31 16.20 -3.71
CA SER A 251 13.35 15.77 -4.65
C SER A 251 14.62 15.40 -3.89
N ALA A 252 15.64 14.89 -4.59
CA ALA A 252 16.96 14.62 -4.00
C ALA A 252 17.59 15.86 -3.35
N ASN A 253 17.33 17.06 -3.92
CA ASN A 253 17.84 18.33 -3.38
C ASN A 253 16.91 18.98 -2.34
N ASN A 254 15.69 18.47 -2.18
CA ASN A 254 14.69 18.94 -1.24
C ASN A 254 13.91 17.75 -0.69
N PRO A 255 14.54 16.90 0.14
CA PRO A 255 13.86 15.73 0.71
C PRO A 255 12.84 16.14 1.77
N ALA A 256 11.81 15.32 1.97
CA ALA A 256 10.95 15.43 3.14
C ALA A 256 11.39 14.43 4.20
N ASN A 257 11.69 14.91 5.42
CA ASN A 257 11.93 14.07 6.59
C ASN A 257 10.58 13.69 7.19
N VAL A 258 10.20 12.43 7.08
CA VAL A 258 8.86 11.93 7.33
C VAL A 258 8.87 10.53 7.94
N MET A 259 7.71 9.94 8.20
CA MET A 259 7.58 8.59 8.72
C MET A 259 7.60 7.55 7.59
N GLY A 260 8.53 6.58 7.69
CA GLY A 260 8.57 5.38 6.86
C GLY A 260 7.56 4.32 7.33
N TYR A 261 7.01 3.55 6.38
CA TYR A 261 6.08 2.44 6.61
C TYR A 261 5.94 1.55 5.37
N ARG A 262 5.21 0.43 5.45
CA ARG A 262 4.91 -0.44 4.30
C ARG A 262 3.59 -0.01 3.64
N TYR A 263 3.65 0.23 2.30
CA TYR A 263 2.49 0.64 1.51
C TYR A 263 2.80 0.71 0.01
N PRO A 264 1.95 0.15 -0.84
CA PRO A 264 0.91 -0.82 -0.47
C PRO A 264 1.48 -2.23 -0.28
N MET A 265 0.68 -3.12 0.36
CA MET A 265 0.94 -4.54 0.48
C MET A 265 -0.12 -5.33 -0.29
N ILE A 266 0.29 -6.29 -1.12
CA ILE A 266 -0.62 -7.24 -1.77
C ILE A 266 -0.96 -8.32 -0.74
N THR A 267 -2.24 -8.51 -0.49
CA THR A 267 -2.77 -9.31 0.63
C THR A 267 -3.84 -10.26 0.13
N VAL A 268 -3.88 -11.46 0.73
CA VAL A 268 -4.86 -12.51 0.46
C VAL A 268 -5.43 -13.08 1.76
N ASN A 269 -6.49 -13.90 1.67
CA ASN A 269 -6.91 -14.75 2.77
C ASN A 269 -5.85 -15.84 3.04
N ALA A 270 -5.69 -16.25 4.30
CA ALA A 270 -4.68 -17.24 4.71
C ALA A 270 -4.83 -18.60 4.02
N ASP A 271 -6.07 -18.96 3.65
CA ASP A 271 -6.41 -20.22 2.98
C ASP A 271 -6.43 -20.15 1.45
N THR A 272 -5.91 -19.06 0.86
CA THR A 272 -5.67 -18.99 -0.59
C THR A 272 -4.70 -20.10 -1.01
N SER A 273 -4.85 -20.65 -2.22
CA SER A 273 -3.96 -21.72 -2.70
C SER A 273 -2.48 -21.28 -2.71
N GLU A 274 -1.63 -22.12 -2.13
CA GLU A 274 -0.17 -21.89 -2.14
C GLU A 274 0.38 -21.80 -3.54
N ASP A 275 -0.09 -22.65 -4.47
CA ASP A 275 0.33 -22.64 -5.86
C ASP A 275 -0.11 -21.39 -6.61
N GLU A 276 -1.33 -20.89 -6.33
CA GLU A 276 -1.83 -19.63 -6.90
C GLU A 276 -0.98 -18.44 -6.45
N VAL A 277 -0.70 -18.34 -5.14
CA VAL A 277 0.12 -17.26 -4.58
C VAL A 277 1.55 -17.32 -5.10
N TYR A 278 2.16 -18.52 -5.13
CA TYR A 278 3.48 -18.71 -5.71
C TYR A 278 3.52 -18.26 -7.19
N ALA A 279 2.53 -18.67 -7.98
CA ALA A 279 2.45 -18.30 -9.40
C ALA A 279 2.29 -16.78 -9.59
N LEU A 280 1.51 -16.12 -8.74
CA LEU A 280 1.35 -14.65 -8.77
C LEU A 280 2.66 -13.94 -8.39
N MET A 281 3.35 -14.36 -7.33
CA MET A 281 4.66 -13.80 -6.95
C MET A 281 5.66 -13.88 -8.10
N LYS A 282 5.74 -15.05 -8.73
CA LYS A 282 6.58 -15.28 -9.90
C LYS A 282 6.18 -14.41 -11.09
N ALA A 283 4.89 -14.31 -11.39
CA ALA A 283 4.37 -13.48 -12.48
C ALA A 283 4.70 -12.00 -12.29
N VAL A 284 4.55 -11.48 -11.06
CA VAL A 284 4.88 -10.07 -10.72
C VAL A 284 6.38 -9.83 -10.89
N ASP A 285 7.24 -10.73 -10.41
CA ASP A 285 8.71 -10.60 -10.54
C ASP A 285 9.16 -10.67 -12.00
N GLU A 286 8.70 -11.67 -12.76
CA GLU A 286 9.01 -11.82 -14.18
C GLU A 286 8.52 -10.65 -15.05
N SER A 287 7.45 -9.99 -14.63
CA SER A 287 6.88 -8.81 -15.30
C SER A 287 7.55 -7.50 -14.90
N PHE A 288 8.50 -7.48 -13.94
CA PHE A 288 9.08 -6.27 -13.36
C PHE A 288 9.59 -5.28 -14.41
N ALA A 289 10.27 -5.75 -15.44
CA ALA A 289 10.77 -4.91 -16.53
C ALA A 289 9.67 -4.16 -17.30
N LEU A 290 8.41 -4.62 -17.25
CA LEU A 290 7.29 -4.00 -17.95
C LEU A 290 6.64 -2.85 -17.16
N TYR A 291 6.86 -2.79 -15.84
CA TYR A 291 6.20 -1.79 -14.98
C TYR A 291 7.16 -0.93 -14.15
N LYS A 292 8.42 -1.32 -13.98
CA LYS A 292 9.38 -0.62 -13.10
C LYS A 292 9.60 0.85 -13.46
N ASP A 293 9.41 1.23 -14.71
CA ASP A 293 9.67 2.59 -15.22
C ASP A 293 8.38 3.43 -15.40
N VAL A 294 7.22 2.93 -14.96
CA VAL A 294 5.93 3.65 -15.07
C VAL A 294 5.93 4.94 -14.22
N ASN A 295 6.55 4.91 -13.06
CA ASN A 295 6.83 6.09 -12.24
C ASN A 295 8.02 5.83 -11.31
N ALA A 296 8.50 6.87 -10.65
CA ALA A 296 9.71 6.83 -9.84
C ALA A 296 9.62 5.96 -8.57
N THR A 297 8.43 5.50 -8.18
CA THR A 297 8.27 4.58 -7.03
C THR A 297 8.20 3.11 -7.43
N MET A 298 7.92 2.82 -8.71
CA MET A 298 7.81 1.43 -9.18
C MET A 298 9.08 0.59 -9.02
N PRO A 299 10.32 1.14 -9.09
CA PRO A 299 11.51 0.36 -8.79
C PRO A 299 11.52 -0.29 -7.39
N ARG A 300 10.82 0.30 -6.42
CA ARG A 300 10.67 -0.26 -5.06
C ARG A 300 9.82 -1.56 -5.00
N TRP A 301 9.22 -1.96 -6.10
CA TRP A 301 8.53 -3.25 -6.25
C TRP A 301 9.47 -4.38 -6.68
N ALA A 302 10.77 -4.12 -6.84
CA ALA A 302 11.76 -5.17 -7.00
C ALA A 302 11.61 -6.20 -5.87
N MET A 303 11.65 -7.50 -6.19
CA MET A 303 11.41 -8.58 -5.23
C MET A 303 12.36 -8.48 -4.02
N SER A 304 13.61 -8.06 -4.25
CA SER A 304 14.62 -7.85 -3.19
C SER A 304 14.23 -6.78 -2.15
N GLU A 305 13.30 -5.87 -2.48
CA GLU A 305 12.82 -4.84 -1.56
C GLU A 305 11.40 -5.14 -1.07
N ALA A 306 10.49 -5.44 -2.00
CA ALA A 306 9.08 -5.64 -1.70
C ALA A 306 8.77 -7.01 -1.08
N GLY A 307 9.65 -7.99 -1.23
CA GLY A 307 9.54 -9.33 -0.62
C GLY A 307 10.13 -9.45 0.78
N THR A 308 10.66 -8.37 1.38
CA THR A 308 11.38 -8.46 2.66
C THR A 308 10.54 -7.97 3.85
N PRO A 309 10.62 -8.63 5.04
CA PRO A 309 10.01 -8.14 6.27
C PRO A 309 10.73 -6.87 6.80
N PRO A 310 10.17 -6.18 7.81
CA PRO A 310 8.88 -6.49 8.45
C PRO A 310 7.69 -6.10 7.58
N MET A 311 6.55 -6.77 7.80
CA MET A 311 5.25 -6.45 7.21
C MET A 311 4.17 -6.34 8.31
N ASP A 312 2.98 -5.87 7.95
CA ASP A 312 1.88 -5.66 8.89
C ASP A 312 1.11 -6.95 9.22
N ALA A 313 1.39 -8.03 8.52
CA ALA A 313 0.91 -9.39 8.80
C ALA A 313 1.93 -10.42 8.29
N ALA A 314 1.75 -11.68 8.69
CA ALA A 314 2.57 -12.80 8.24
C ALA A 314 2.48 -12.99 6.71
N PHE A 315 3.56 -13.46 6.10
CA PHE A 315 3.56 -13.84 4.69
C PHE A 315 2.75 -15.11 4.44
N HIS A 316 2.21 -15.20 3.23
CA HIS A 316 1.55 -16.42 2.76
C HIS A 316 2.59 -17.51 2.44
N PRO A 317 2.30 -18.81 2.70
CA PRO A 317 3.25 -19.91 2.40
C PRO A 317 3.71 -19.93 0.94
N GLY A 318 2.85 -19.66 -0.04
CA GLY A 318 3.20 -19.56 -1.45
C GLY A 318 4.18 -18.41 -1.75
N ALA A 319 4.05 -17.28 -1.03
CA ALA A 319 5.03 -16.18 -1.14
C ALA A 319 6.38 -16.59 -0.55
N ILE A 320 6.38 -17.23 0.63
CA ILE A 320 7.61 -17.76 1.27
C ILE A 320 8.31 -18.75 0.36
N ARG A 321 7.57 -19.65 -0.31
CA ARG A 321 8.13 -20.62 -1.27
C ARG A 321 8.87 -19.93 -2.40
N TYR A 322 8.30 -18.86 -2.97
CA TYR A 322 8.95 -18.09 -4.02
C TYR A 322 10.18 -17.32 -3.51
N LEU A 323 10.06 -16.68 -2.34
CA LEU A 323 11.19 -15.95 -1.72
C LEU A 323 12.36 -16.87 -1.37
N ARG A 324 12.11 -18.13 -0.99
CA ARG A 324 13.16 -19.15 -0.80
C ARG A 324 13.83 -19.53 -2.11
N GLU A 325 13.07 -19.69 -3.20
CA GLU A 325 13.62 -19.92 -4.54
C GLU A 325 14.55 -18.78 -5.01
N LYS A 326 14.28 -17.55 -4.51
CA LYS A 326 15.08 -16.36 -4.82
C LYS A 326 16.20 -16.09 -3.80
N ASP A 327 16.47 -17.00 -2.88
CA ASP A 327 17.45 -16.85 -1.79
C ASP A 327 17.20 -15.59 -0.91
N GLN A 328 15.92 -15.18 -0.75
CA GLN A 328 15.51 -13.99 0.01
C GLN A 328 14.80 -14.32 1.32
N TRP A 329 14.90 -15.56 1.80
CA TRP A 329 14.25 -16.01 3.04
C TRP A 329 15.25 -16.60 4.01
N SER A 330 15.66 -15.82 5.02
CA SER A 330 16.62 -16.22 6.04
C SER A 330 15.96 -16.92 7.26
N ALA A 331 16.78 -17.46 8.15
CA ALA A 331 16.34 -18.00 9.43
C ALA A 331 15.72 -16.90 10.33
N ASP A 332 16.28 -15.69 10.33
CA ASP A 332 15.74 -14.55 11.10
C ASP A 332 14.37 -14.12 10.54
N THR A 333 14.22 -14.12 9.21
CA THR A 333 12.94 -13.88 8.56
C THR A 333 11.89 -14.93 8.94
N GLN A 334 12.31 -16.21 9.02
CA GLN A 334 11.42 -17.29 9.47
C GLN A 334 11.02 -17.13 10.94
N ALA A 335 11.96 -16.76 11.81
CA ALA A 335 11.65 -16.52 13.22
C ALA A 335 10.66 -15.36 13.42
N TRP A 336 10.81 -14.28 12.64
CA TRP A 336 9.85 -13.18 12.58
C TRP A 336 8.47 -13.68 12.11
N GLN A 337 8.42 -14.43 11.01
CA GLN A 337 7.19 -15.03 10.47
C GLN A 337 6.45 -15.87 11.51
N ASP A 338 7.18 -16.75 12.21
CA ASP A 338 6.60 -17.62 13.23
C ASP A 338 6.05 -16.81 14.41
N GLY A 339 6.72 -15.71 14.76
CA GLY A 339 6.23 -14.75 15.75
C GLY A 339 4.90 -14.11 15.34
N MET A 340 4.80 -13.66 14.07
CA MET A 340 3.58 -13.06 13.54
C MET A 340 2.40 -14.06 13.50
N ILE A 341 2.66 -15.32 13.14
CA ILE A 341 1.65 -16.39 13.16
C ILE A 341 1.17 -16.63 14.59
N ARG A 342 2.11 -16.88 15.55
CA ARG A 342 1.74 -17.10 16.96
C ARG A 342 0.90 -15.96 17.52
N ARG A 343 1.27 -14.70 17.18
CA ARG A 343 0.55 -13.50 17.61
C ARG A 343 -0.90 -13.50 17.08
N ASN A 344 -1.07 -13.70 15.79
CA ASN A 344 -2.39 -13.71 15.17
C ASN A 344 -3.27 -14.86 15.69
N ASP A 345 -2.72 -16.05 15.84
CA ASP A 345 -3.44 -17.22 16.37
C ASP A 345 -3.89 -17.01 17.82
N ALA A 346 -3.02 -16.45 18.67
CA ALA A 346 -3.36 -16.13 20.06
C ALA A 346 -4.51 -15.11 20.16
N LEU A 347 -4.48 -14.08 19.31
CA LEU A 347 -5.52 -13.05 19.27
C LEU A 347 -6.85 -13.62 18.77
N ARG A 348 -6.84 -14.45 17.75
CA ARG A 348 -8.05 -15.11 17.22
C ARG A 348 -8.66 -16.09 18.24
N ALA A 349 -7.82 -16.85 18.95
CA ALA A 349 -8.28 -17.71 20.04
C ALA A 349 -8.92 -16.90 21.17
N ALA A 350 -8.23 -15.83 21.62
CA ALA A 350 -8.75 -14.94 22.66
C ALA A 350 -10.06 -14.24 22.26
N TRP A 351 -10.19 -13.88 20.98
CA TRP A 351 -11.43 -13.31 20.44
C TRP A 351 -12.59 -14.31 20.50
N ALA A 352 -12.35 -15.55 20.12
CA ALA A 352 -13.36 -16.60 20.18
C ALA A 352 -13.90 -16.84 21.62
N GLU A 353 -13.02 -16.74 22.62
CA GLU A 353 -13.37 -16.81 24.05
C GLU A 353 -14.09 -15.53 24.54
N PHE A 354 -13.69 -14.36 24.04
CA PHE A 354 -14.24 -13.07 24.45
C PHE A 354 -15.67 -12.85 23.94
N MET A 355 -15.96 -13.24 22.71
CA MET A 355 -17.20 -12.93 22.01
C MET A 355 -18.49 -13.36 22.72
N PRO A 356 -18.58 -14.58 23.33
CA PRO A 356 -19.84 -14.99 23.99
C PRO A 356 -20.27 -14.06 25.13
N GLY A 357 -19.31 -13.52 25.90
CA GLY A 357 -19.57 -12.63 27.03
C GLY A 357 -19.70 -11.14 26.66
N ALA A 358 -19.30 -10.78 25.44
CA ALA A 358 -19.25 -9.38 25.01
C ALA A 358 -20.41 -8.94 24.09
N ARG A 359 -21.21 -9.91 23.61
CA ARG A 359 -22.37 -9.62 22.74
C ARG A 359 -23.38 -8.69 23.43
N GLY A 360 -23.80 -7.65 22.70
CA GLY A 360 -24.79 -6.70 23.20
C GLY A 360 -24.23 -5.54 24.04
N GLN A 361 -22.91 -5.48 24.24
CA GLN A 361 -22.27 -4.31 24.82
C GLN A 361 -22.35 -3.10 23.87
N ALA A 362 -22.33 -1.88 24.42
CA ALA A 362 -22.21 -0.66 23.63
C ALA A 362 -20.85 -0.67 22.87
N PRO A 363 -20.78 -0.12 21.65
CA PRO A 363 -19.58 -0.22 20.80
C PRO A 363 -18.27 0.22 21.49
N GLU A 364 -18.30 1.31 22.24
CA GLU A 364 -17.12 1.85 22.95
C GLU A 364 -16.68 0.91 24.09
N ALA A 365 -17.63 0.38 24.85
CA ALA A 365 -17.37 -0.57 25.94
C ALA A 365 -16.82 -1.89 25.39
N PHE A 366 -17.38 -2.38 24.28
CA PHE A 366 -16.92 -3.58 23.58
C PHE A 366 -15.46 -3.40 23.13
N ALA A 367 -15.15 -2.29 22.44
CA ALA A 367 -13.79 -2.01 21.94
C ALA A 367 -12.79 -1.87 23.10
N ALA A 368 -13.17 -1.19 24.19
CA ALA A 368 -12.33 -1.04 25.37
C ALA A 368 -12.03 -2.41 26.03
N ALA A 369 -13.06 -3.23 26.25
CA ALA A 369 -12.90 -4.57 26.84
C ALA A 369 -12.07 -5.51 25.97
N TRP A 370 -12.24 -5.44 24.65
CA TRP A 370 -11.38 -6.19 23.72
C TRP A 370 -9.93 -5.71 23.79
N ASN A 371 -9.66 -4.39 23.78
CA ASN A 371 -8.31 -3.86 23.86
C ASN A 371 -7.59 -4.28 25.17
N GLU A 372 -8.29 -4.32 26.29
CA GLU A 372 -7.76 -4.84 27.57
C GLU A 372 -7.38 -6.33 27.43
N ARG A 373 -8.31 -7.17 26.94
CA ARG A 373 -8.07 -8.60 26.71
C ARG A 373 -6.90 -8.84 25.76
N ARG A 374 -6.87 -8.09 24.64
CA ARG A 374 -5.78 -8.12 23.65
C ARG A 374 -4.42 -7.84 24.31
N THR A 375 -4.33 -6.76 25.12
CA THR A 375 -3.09 -6.37 25.80
C THR A 375 -2.60 -7.48 26.73
N ALA A 376 -3.50 -8.08 27.51
CA ALA A 376 -3.17 -9.20 28.38
C ALA A 376 -2.62 -10.43 27.63
N VAL A 377 -3.27 -10.79 26.50
CA VAL A 377 -2.83 -11.91 25.65
C VAL A 377 -1.44 -11.62 25.05
N LEU A 378 -1.22 -10.43 24.53
CA LEU A 378 0.07 -10.08 23.93
C LEU A 378 1.20 -10.05 24.97
N GLY A 379 0.92 -9.60 26.19
CA GLY A 379 1.88 -9.65 27.29
C GLY A 379 2.25 -11.07 27.73
N SER A 380 1.42 -12.07 27.44
CA SER A 380 1.67 -13.48 27.80
C SER A 380 2.49 -14.27 26.76
N ILE A 381 2.62 -13.74 25.53
CA ILE A 381 3.32 -14.40 24.41
C ILE A 381 4.62 -13.69 24.01
N SER A 382 4.98 -12.61 24.73
CA SER A 382 6.19 -11.80 24.50
C SER A 382 7.45 -12.54 24.96
#